data_ba9257456848114c8bc56eca596e1235
#
_entry.id   ba9257456848114c8bc56eca596e1235
#
_cell.length_a   1.000
_cell.length_b   1.000
_cell.length_c   1.000
_cell.angle_alpha   90.00
_cell.angle_beta   90.00
_cell.angle_gamma   90.00
#
_symmetry.space_group_name_H-M   'P 1'
#
loop_
_entity.id
_entity.type
_entity.pdbx_description
1 polymer ?
#
loop_
_entity_poly.entity_id
_entity_poly.type
_entity_poly.pdbx_seq_one_letter_code
_entity_poly.pdbx_strand_id
1 'polypeptide(L)'
;MEIDIDGGWVMSAKTSAEVVIDGKVYTLSGYEGEEYLQKVAAYINNKINEFDAIESTRHLPGNMKSTLIQLNIADDYFKAKAQVEKLERDLELKERELYDLKHDLISNQIRTDSADERIRELEAENKELLLNKARLEATLEDALLEGIGSSKK
;
A
#
# COMPACT_ATOMS: atom_id res chain seq x y z
N MET A 1 -16.22 18.16 13.46
CA MET A 1 -17.61 18.27 12.97
C MET A 1 -17.80 17.07 12.08
N GLU A 2 -18.39 16.00 12.60
CA GLU A 2 -18.66 14.76 11.86
C GLU A 2 -20.11 14.76 11.38
N ILE A 3 -20.34 14.23 10.18
CA ILE A 3 -21.68 14.06 9.60
C ILE A 3 -22.08 12.61 9.82
N ASP A 4 -23.18 12.37 10.50
CA ASP A 4 -23.73 11.04 10.70
C ASP A 4 -24.39 10.53 9.41
N ILE A 5 -24.53 9.19 9.30
CA ILE A 5 -25.07 8.46 8.13
C ILE A 5 -26.47 8.96 7.72
N ASP A 6 -27.19 9.62 8.63
CA ASP A 6 -28.53 10.22 8.42
C ASP A 6 -28.50 11.73 8.06
N GLY A 7 -27.34 12.34 7.81
CA GLY A 7 -27.21 13.75 7.41
C GLY A 7 -27.44 14.77 8.51
N GLY A 8 -27.47 14.36 9.77
CA GLY A 8 -27.59 15.21 10.94
C GLY A 8 -26.25 15.75 11.43
N TRP A 9 -26.18 17.02 11.82
CA TRP A 9 -25.03 17.60 12.48
C TRP A 9 -24.94 17.08 13.91
N VAL A 10 -24.00 16.19 14.21
CA VAL A 10 -23.72 15.79 15.60
C VAL A 10 -22.90 16.93 16.24
N MET A 11 -23.51 17.69 17.11
CA MET A 11 -22.79 18.54 18.06
C MET A 11 -22.09 17.62 19.05
N SER A 12 -20.81 17.36 18.85
CA SER A 12 -19.99 16.65 19.83
C SER A 12 -20.06 17.43 21.15
N ALA A 13 -20.58 16.81 22.19
CA ALA A 13 -20.64 17.40 23.53
C ALA A 13 -19.21 17.62 24.02
N LYS A 14 -18.96 18.78 24.66
CA LYS A 14 -17.67 19.03 25.31
C LYS A 14 -17.44 17.99 26.40
N THR A 15 -16.35 17.27 26.29
CA THR A 15 -15.88 16.34 27.31
C THR A 15 -14.94 17.08 28.26
N SER A 16 -15.03 16.79 29.56
CA SER A 16 -14.09 17.30 30.58
C SER A 16 -13.35 16.13 31.19
N ALA A 17 -12.04 16.21 31.24
CA ALA A 17 -11.18 15.22 31.88
C ALA A 17 -10.24 15.89 32.88
N GLU A 18 -10.05 15.23 34.04
CA GLU A 18 -9.01 15.60 34.97
C GLU A 18 -7.70 14.92 34.59
N VAL A 19 -6.66 15.71 34.42
CA VAL A 19 -5.32 15.24 34.04
C VAL A 19 -4.28 15.79 35.01
N VAL A 20 -3.21 15.03 35.22
CA VAL A 20 -2.07 15.49 36.05
C VAL A 20 -0.93 15.90 35.11
N ILE A 21 -0.48 17.15 35.24
CA ILE A 21 0.67 17.69 34.49
C ILE A 21 1.62 18.36 35.51
N ASP A 22 2.88 17.97 35.52
CA ASP A 22 3.90 18.46 36.45
C ASP A 22 3.45 18.37 37.93
N GLY A 23 2.81 17.23 38.28
CA GLY A 23 2.30 16.99 39.63
C GLY A 23 1.07 17.81 40.03
N LYS A 24 0.49 18.60 39.13
CA LYS A 24 -0.72 19.41 39.36
C LYS A 24 -1.90 18.87 38.59
N VAL A 25 -3.07 18.89 39.22
CA VAL A 25 -4.32 18.48 38.58
C VAL A 25 -4.90 19.62 37.77
N TYR A 26 -5.27 19.34 36.54
CA TYR A 26 -5.94 20.27 35.63
C TYR A 26 -7.21 19.64 35.10
N THR A 27 -8.29 20.41 35.03
CA THR A 27 -9.52 20.03 34.34
C THR A 27 -9.44 20.57 32.91
N LEU A 28 -9.23 19.68 31.93
CA LEU A 28 -9.24 20.05 30.52
C LEU A 28 -10.63 19.79 29.94
N SER A 29 -11.13 20.71 29.14
CA SER A 29 -12.42 20.61 28.46
C SER A 29 -12.23 20.85 26.96
N GLY A 30 -12.70 19.94 26.15
CA GLY A 30 -12.59 20.02 24.70
C GLY A 30 -13.64 19.16 23.99
N TYR A 31 -13.53 19.08 22.68
CA TYR A 31 -14.35 18.19 21.86
C TYR A 31 -13.72 16.79 21.72
N GLU A 32 -12.49 16.65 22.17
CA GLU A 32 -11.74 15.41 22.17
C GLU A 32 -12.16 14.50 23.35
N GLY A 33 -12.02 13.19 23.13
CA GLY A 33 -12.33 12.21 24.19
C GLY A 33 -11.34 12.26 25.35
N GLU A 34 -11.78 11.79 26.53
CA GLU A 34 -10.95 11.74 27.74
C GLU A 34 -9.63 10.99 27.52
N GLU A 35 -9.65 9.87 26.79
CA GLU A 35 -8.45 9.09 26.49
C GLU A 35 -7.39 9.91 25.72
N TYR A 36 -7.84 10.76 24.77
CA TYR A 36 -6.96 11.66 24.05
C TYR A 36 -6.33 12.70 24.98
N LEU A 37 -7.14 13.33 25.85
CA LEU A 37 -6.65 14.31 26.80
C LEU A 37 -5.62 13.70 27.77
N GLN A 38 -5.84 12.46 28.21
CA GLN A 38 -4.85 11.71 29.01
C GLN A 38 -3.55 11.45 28.24
N LYS A 39 -3.64 11.09 26.96
CA LYS A 39 -2.44 10.91 26.09
C LYS A 39 -1.65 12.19 25.94
N VAL A 40 -2.32 13.33 25.76
CA VAL A 40 -1.67 14.65 25.69
C VAL A 40 -0.95 14.99 26.98
N ALA A 41 -1.62 14.79 28.13
CA ALA A 41 -1.01 15.03 29.44
C ALA A 41 0.21 14.12 29.69
N ALA A 42 0.12 12.85 29.32
CA ALA A 42 1.22 11.90 29.43
C ALA A 42 2.42 12.32 28.54
N TYR A 43 2.17 12.77 27.32
CA TYR A 43 3.21 13.28 26.44
C TYR A 43 3.93 14.50 27.03
N ILE A 44 3.17 15.47 27.58
CA ILE A 44 3.76 16.64 28.24
C ILE A 44 4.61 16.22 29.45
N ASN A 45 4.11 15.32 30.29
CA ASN A 45 4.85 14.81 31.44
C ASN A 45 6.15 14.10 31.03
N ASN A 46 6.12 13.32 29.95
CA ASN A 46 7.34 12.70 29.41
C ASN A 46 8.37 13.74 29.00
N LYS A 47 7.94 14.80 28.32
CA LYS A 47 8.84 15.91 27.97
C LYS A 47 9.43 16.61 29.19
N ILE A 48 8.63 16.84 30.23
CA ILE A 48 9.11 17.41 31.50
C ILE A 48 10.18 16.50 32.11
N ASN A 49 9.92 15.20 32.17
CA ASN A 49 10.86 14.21 32.73
C ASN A 49 12.16 14.11 31.92
N GLU A 50 12.08 14.16 30.57
CA GLU A 50 13.27 14.21 29.70
C GLU A 50 14.16 15.41 30.05
N PHE A 51 13.58 16.60 30.22
CA PHE A 51 14.31 17.79 30.60
C PHE A 51 14.88 17.71 32.02
N ASP A 52 14.17 17.09 32.96
CA ASP A 52 14.64 16.89 34.33
C ASP A 52 15.79 15.88 34.43
N ALA A 53 15.87 14.95 33.52
CA ALA A 53 16.98 13.99 33.43
C ALA A 53 18.28 14.62 32.95
N ILE A 54 18.23 15.76 32.22
CA ILE A 54 19.40 16.46 31.72
C ILE A 54 19.94 17.37 32.82
N GLU A 55 21.18 17.15 33.26
CA GLU A 55 21.80 17.86 34.38
C GLU A 55 21.90 19.38 34.12
N SER A 56 22.21 19.80 32.88
CA SER A 56 22.31 21.22 32.50
C SER A 56 20.96 21.97 32.56
N THR A 57 19.84 21.28 32.44
CA THR A 57 18.50 21.90 32.47
C THR A 57 17.84 21.86 33.84
N ARG A 58 18.33 21.00 34.74
CA ARG A 58 17.80 20.82 36.08
C ARG A 58 17.84 22.09 36.94
N HIS A 59 18.88 22.89 36.72
CA HIS A 59 19.12 24.13 37.51
C HIS A 59 18.58 25.39 36.84
N LEU A 60 17.87 25.25 35.70
CA LEU A 60 17.30 26.42 35.03
C LEU A 60 16.12 27.00 35.82
N PRO A 61 15.90 28.33 35.76
CA PRO A 61 14.69 28.95 36.29
C PRO A 61 13.44 28.31 35.65
N GLY A 62 12.37 28.12 36.43
CA GLY A 62 11.18 27.42 36.00
C GLY A 62 10.52 27.98 34.74
N ASN A 63 10.54 29.33 34.57
CA ASN A 63 10.06 30.00 33.36
C ASN A 63 10.90 29.60 32.11
N MET A 64 12.21 29.58 32.24
CA MET A 64 13.11 29.19 31.14
C MET A 64 12.94 27.71 30.78
N LYS A 65 12.85 26.83 31.79
CA LYS A 65 12.58 25.40 31.59
C LYS A 65 11.26 25.19 30.86
N SER A 66 10.19 25.87 31.30
CA SER A 66 8.87 25.78 30.63
C SER A 66 8.94 26.22 29.17
N THR A 67 9.67 27.33 28.88
CA THR A 67 9.84 27.80 27.49
C THR A 67 10.59 26.76 26.62
N LEU A 68 11.65 26.13 27.16
CA LEU A 68 12.38 25.12 26.43
C LEU A 68 11.55 23.86 26.17
N ILE A 69 10.72 23.44 27.12
CA ILE A 69 9.79 22.32 26.93
C ILE A 69 8.77 22.65 25.84
N GLN A 70 8.18 23.85 25.86
CA GLN A 70 7.24 24.32 24.84
C GLN A 70 7.88 24.34 23.45
N LEU A 71 9.13 24.83 23.35
CA LEU A 71 9.88 24.84 22.10
C LEU A 71 10.14 23.42 21.58
N ASN A 72 10.49 22.49 22.47
CA ASN A 72 10.73 21.11 22.10
C ASN A 72 9.45 20.40 21.60
N ILE A 73 8.31 20.67 22.27
CA ILE A 73 7.01 20.16 21.83
C ILE A 73 6.63 20.71 20.44
N ALA A 74 6.89 22.02 20.22
CA ALA A 74 6.66 22.62 18.91
C ALA A 74 7.56 22.03 17.82
N ASP A 75 8.83 21.76 18.13
CA ASP A 75 9.78 21.12 17.22
C ASP A 75 9.32 19.70 16.85
N ASP A 76 8.88 18.90 17.83
CA ASP A 76 8.32 17.58 17.59
C ASP A 76 7.08 17.62 16.69
N TYR A 77 6.20 18.61 16.90
CA TYR A 77 5.04 18.81 16.03
C TYR A 77 5.45 19.10 14.58
N PHE A 78 6.39 20.01 14.35
CA PHE A 78 6.83 20.35 12.99
C PHE A 78 7.57 19.20 12.32
N LYS A 79 8.35 18.42 13.07
CA LYS A 79 9.00 17.20 12.55
C LYS A 79 7.98 16.14 12.18
N ALA A 80 6.98 15.91 13.04
CA ALA A 80 5.90 14.98 12.74
C ALA A 80 5.10 15.41 11.51
N LYS A 81 4.77 16.72 11.40
CA LYS A 81 4.08 17.28 10.24
C LYS A 81 4.88 17.08 8.95
N ALA A 82 6.17 17.37 8.95
CA ALA A 82 7.03 17.17 7.79
C ALA A 82 7.11 15.67 7.40
N GLN A 83 7.09 14.77 8.39
CA GLN A 83 7.07 13.32 8.13
C GLN A 83 5.75 12.88 7.50
N VAL A 84 4.61 13.41 7.97
CA VAL A 84 3.29 13.14 7.36
C VAL A 84 3.29 13.59 5.90
N GLU A 85 3.69 14.84 5.62
CA GLU A 85 3.76 15.37 4.25
C GLU A 85 4.69 14.55 3.33
N LYS A 86 5.76 13.98 3.89
CA LYS A 86 6.63 13.06 3.14
C LYS A 86 5.91 11.75 2.84
N LEU A 87 5.27 11.14 3.86
CA LEU A 87 4.56 9.88 3.70
C LEU A 87 3.39 9.99 2.72
N GLU A 88 2.68 11.11 2.70
CA GLU A 88 1.62 11.39 1.72
C GLU A 88 2.16 11.40 0.29
N ARG A 89 3.31 12.05 0.06
CA ARG A 89 3.97 12.03 -1.27
C ARG A 89 4.43 10.63 -1.67
N ASP A 90 5.01 9.89 -0.72
CA ASP A 90 5.46 8.52 -0.96
C ASP A 90 4.26 7.59 -1.27
N LEU A 91 3.14 7.79 -0.58
CA LEU A 91 1.89 7.06 -0.85
C LEU A 91 1.38 7.33 -2.27
N GLU A 92 1.31 8.60 -2.68
CA GLU A 92 0.87 8.98 -4.03
C GLU A 92 1.75 8.36 -5.12
N LEU A 93 3.08 8.34 -4.90
CA LEU A 93 4.01 7.67 -5.82
C LEU A 93 3.73 6.16 -5.90
N LYS A 94 3.50 5.50 -4.77
CA LYS A 94 3.20 4.07 -4.72
C LYS A 94 1.86 3.71 -5.37
N GLU A 95 0.87 4.56 -5.22
CA GLU A 95 -0.43 4.38 -5.90
C GLU A 95 -0.28 4.45 -7.43
N ARG A 96 0.55 5.37 -7.95
CA ARG A 96 0.87 5.45 -9.39
C ARG A 96 1.61 4.21 -9.87
N GLU A 97 2.66 3.78 -9.16
CA GLU A 97 3.39 2.55 -9.48
C GLU A 97 2.46 1.32 -9.53
N LEU A 98 1.55 1.21 -8.57
CA LEU A 98 0.56 0.13 -8.53
C LEU A 98 -0.42 0.19 -9.72
N TYR A 99 -0.82 1.39 -10.13
CA TYR A 99 -1.67 1.56 -11.30
C TYR A 99 -0.97 1.09 -12.57
N ASP A 100 0.27 1.54 -12.80
CA ASP A 100 1.07 1.17 -13.96
C ASP A 100 1.33 -0.34 -13.99
N LEU A 101 1.69 -0.93 -12.86
CA LEU A 101 1.93 -2.38 -12.75
C LEU A 101 0.67 -3.21 -13.04
N LYS A 102 -0.51 -2.75 -12.59
CA LYS A 102 -1.78 -3.40 -12.93
C LYS A 102 -2.07 -3.34 -14.42
N HIS A 103 -1.82 -2.20 -15.04
CA HIS A 103 -1.99 -2.03 -16.48
C HIS A 103 -1.07 -2.96 -17.28
N ASP A 104 0.20 -3.04 -16.90
CA ASP A 104 1.18 -3.93 -17.52
C ASP A 104 0.81 -5.41 -17.35
N LEU A 105 0.32 -5.78 -16.17
CA LEU A 105 -0.15 -7.13 -15.90
C LEU A 105 -1.30 -7.53 -16.82
N ILE A 106 -2.30 -6.67 -16.99
CA ILE A 106 -3.43 -6.91 -17.88
C ILE A 106 -2.95 -7.02 -19.34
N SER A 107 -2.07 -6.11 -19.77
CA SER A 107 -1.49 -6.13 -21.13
C SER A 107 -0.72 -7.42 -21.40
N ASN A 108 0.09 -7.87 -20.45
CA ASN A 108 0.84 -9.12 -20.55
C ASN A 108 -0.08 -10.33 -20.56
N GLN A 109 -1.16 -10.33 -19.75
CA GLN A 109 -2.15 -11.41 -19.76
C GLN A 109 -2.81 -11.56 -21.14
N ILE A 110 -3.24 -10.45 -21.74
CA ILE A 110 -3.85 -10.44 -23.07
C ILE A 110 -2.86 -11.00 -24.12
N ARG A 111 -1.59 -10.61 -24.04
CA ARG A 111 -0.55 -11.13 -24.96
C ARG A 111 -0.33 -12.61 -24.75
N THR A 112 -0.33 -13.09 -23.54
CA THR A 112 -0.15 -14.52 -23.23
C THR A 112 -1.34 -15.33 -23.74
N ASP A 113 -2.56 -14.88 -23.48
CA ASP A 113 -3.78 -15.54 -23.94
C ASP A 113 -3.81 -15.65 -25.49
N SER A 114 -3.43 -14.56 -26.18
CA SER A 114 -3.33 -14.55 -27.66
C SER A 114 -2.23 -15.49 -28.18
N ALA A 115 -1.10 -15.57 -27.47
CA ALA A 115 -0.02 -16.49 -27.83
C ALA A 115 -0.44 -17.96 -27.61
N ASP A 116 -1.13 -18.25 -26.53
CA ASP A 116 -1.66 -19.59 -26.23
C ASP A 116 -2.69 -20.04 -27.28
N GLU A 117 -3.56 -19.13 -27.71
CA GLU A 117 -4.51 -19.42 -28.79
C GLU A 117 -3.78 -19.74 -30.09
N ARG A 118 -2.76 -18.95 -30.44
CA ARG A 118 -1.94 -19.20 -31.63
C ARG A 118 -1.15 -20.51 -31.57
N ILE A 119 -0.67 -20.90 -30.42
CA ILE A 119 -0.01 -22.20 -30.21
C ILE A 119 -0.99 -23.34 -30.49
N ARG A 120 -2.22 -23.26 -29.96
CA ARG A 120 -3.25 -24.29 -30.20
C ARG A 120 -3.62 -24.40 -31.66
N GLU A 121 -3.75 -23.29 -32.40
CA GLU A 121 -3.99 -23.30 -33.84
C GLU A 121 -2.86 -24.01 -34.60
N LEU A 122 -1.60 -23.63 -34.30
CA LEU A 122 -0.43 -24.21 -34.94
C LEU A 122 -0.27 -25.72 -34.62
N GLU A 123 -0.57 -26.13 -33.40
CA GLU A 123 -0.58 -27.57 -33.01
C GLU A 123 -1.64 -28.34 -33.79
N ALA A 124 -2.82 -27.78 -33.98
CA ALA A 124 -3.88 -28.41 -34.78
C ALA A 124 -3.49 -28.53 -36.25
N GLU A 125 -2.93 -27.46 -36.85
CA GLU A 125 -2.43 -27.46 -38.23
C GLU A 125 -1.29 -28.48 -38.42
N ASN A 126 -0.36 -28.51 -37.48
CA ASN A 126 0.74 -29.49 -37.50
C ASN A 126 0.25 -30.94 -37.49
N LYS A 127 -0.73 -31.22 -36.64
CA LYS A 127 -1.35 -32.53 -36.58
C LYS A 127 -2.04 -32.94 -37.91
N GLU A 128 -2.75 -31.98 -38.51
CA GLU A 128 -3.38 -32.19 -39.82
C GLU A 128 -2.34 -32.42 -40.92
N LEU A 129 -1.28 -31.61 -40.95
CA LEU A 129 -0.19 -31.80 -41.92
C LEU A 129 0.53 -33.12 -41.77
N LEU A 130 0.75 -33.62 -40.55
CA LEU A 130 1.33 -34.91 -40.26
C LEU A 130 0.43 -36.05 -40.75
N LEU A 131 -0.88 -35.96 -40.57
CA LEU A 131 -1.85 -36.93 -41.08
C LEU A 131 -1.88 -36.96 -42.61
N ASN A 132 -1.87 -35.79 -43.25
CA ASN A 132 -1.84 -35.68 -44.70
C ASN A 132 -0.53 -36.21 -45.28
N LYS A 133 0.60 -35.96 -44.64
CA LYS A 133 1.91 -36.52 -45.01
C LYS A 133 1.87 -38.05 -44.95
N ALA A 134 1.38 -38.64 -43.84
CA ALA A 134 1.28 -40.09 -43.70
C ALA A 134 0.38 -40.74 -44.78
N ARG A 135 -0.75 -40.07 -45.12
CA ARG A 135 -1.64 -40.53 -46.21
C ARG A 135 -0.96 -40.50 -47.57
N LEU A 136 -0.22 -39.42 -47.86
CA LEU A 136 0.51 -39.31 -49.12
C LEU A 136 1.65 -40.33 -49.23
N GLU A 137 2.37 -40.58 -48.15
CA GLU A 137 3.41 -41.61 -48.09
C GLU A 137 2.82 -42.99 -48.38
N ALA A 138 1.68 -43.36 -47.74
CA ALA A 138 0.99 -44.64 -48.00
C ALA A 138 0.50 -44.74 -49.44
N THR A 139 -0.11 -43.71 -50.02
CA THR A 139 -0.54 -43.71 -51.42
C THR A 139 0.63 -43.83 -52.38
N LEU A 140 1.77 -43.24 -52.08
CA LEU A 140 2.99 -43.35 -52.89
C LEU A 140 3.55 -44.77 -52.84
N GLU A 141 3.59 -45.42 -51.66
CA GLU A 141 4.02 -46.79 -51.51
C GLU A 141 3.13 -47.75 -52.30
N ASP A 142 1.80 -47.61 -52.25
CA ASP A 142 0.84 -48.39 -53.01
C ASP A 142 1.05 -48.22 -54.52
N ALA A 143 1.21 -46.99 -55.00
CA ALA A 143 1.46 -46.71 -56.42
C ALA A 143 2.79 -47.30 -56.92
N LEU A 144 3.82 -47.30 -56.08
CA LEU A 144 5.12 -47.93 -56.43
C LEU A 144 5.01 -49.47 -56.52
N LEU A 145 4.25 -50.08 -55.64
CA LEU A 145 4.02 -51.52 -55.65
C LEU A 145 3.22 -51.97 -56.89
N GLU A 146 2.19 -51.22 -57.27
CA GLU A 146 1.41 -51.47 -58.50
C GLU A 146 2.26 -51.27 -59.78
N GLY A 147 3.11 -50.21 -59.78
CA GLY A 147 4.02 -49.93 -60.90
C GLY A 147 5.06 -51.08 -61.13
N ILE A 148 5.56 -51.67 -60.08
CA ILE A 148 6.49 -52.79 -60.13
C ILE A 148 5.79 -54.09 -60.56
N GLY A 149 4.52 -54.25 -60.17
CA GLY A 149 3.68 -55.43 -60.55
C GLY A 149 3.33 -55.44 -62.04
N SER A 150 3.11 -54.30 -62.66
CA SER A 150 2.76 -54.19 -64.09
C SER A 150 3.97 -54.26 -65.03
N SER A 151 5.20 -54.19 -64.57
CA SER A 151 6.43 -54.30 -65.39
C SER A 151 6.93 -55.75 -65.51
N LYS A 152 6.24 -56.73 -64.94
CA LYS A 152 6.60 -58.15 -64.97
C LYS A 152 5.68 -58.96 -65.85
N LYS A 153 4.90 -58.41 -66.73
CA LYS A 153 4.14 -59.05 -67.80
C LYS A 153 4.73 -58.59 -69.14
#